data_d56a45ed65a07d5b41f47aa577abbdc6
#
_entry.id   d56a45ed65a07d5b41f47aa577abbdc6
#
_cell.length_a   1.000
_cell.length_b   1.000
_cell.length_c   1.000
_cell.angle_alpha   90.00
_cell.angle_beta   90.00
_cell.angle_gamma   90.00
#
_symmetry.space_group_name_H-M   'P 1'
#
loop_
_entity.id
_entity.type
_entity.pdbx_description
1 polymer ?
#
loop_
_entity_poly.entity_id
_entity_poly.type
_entity_poly.pdbx_seq_one_letter_code
_entity_poly.pdbx_strand_id
1 'polypeptide(L)'
;RSLGVGLNIQPNAVRELFALGIAADLLDQVGLPVQEWALLGLNGKEVYAEPRGTFAGYNWPQYAVHRGNLHMLLYQQVIERMGPDAVKLGARALGYDRSNPKQPVCHVQTGDGQEQSYKCTLLIGADGIHSAIRSQMHPDQAPIHWGGAIMWRGTLRAKPMRSPSSFIGLGTHQRRMVIYPISKPDDQGLSLINWIAEVTVDSSGGWQQDSWFRETKLHEFAHHFEDFNYDWLDVPAMLKAADCAYENPMIDRDPISSWVDGPVALMGDAAHPMYPTGSNGASQAIMDARIIGAKLIAHGIGPRALSGYNAELCEPISQLVLRNRSAGPFGLLNLLHDRCGGVFDDIETVIPAQERDTFMGKYKQAAGFAKDMLNAAPATIAVGATV
;
A
#
# COMPACT_ATOMS: atom_id res chain seq x y z
N ARG A 1 -17.63 10.98 4.32
CA ARG A 1 -16.40 11.60 3.79
C ARG A 1 -15.43 10.47 3.48
N SER A 2 -14.97 10.37 2.25
CA SER A 2 -13.87 9.49 1.90
C SER A 2 -12.60 10.00 2.58
N LEU A 3 -12.28 9.48 3.76
CA LEU A 3 -10.99 9.72 4.41
C LEU A 3 -9.93 9.05 3.55
N GLY A 4 -8.96 9.82 3.09
CA GLY A 4 -7.91 9.20 2.30
C GLY A 4 -6.83 10.15 1.85
N VAL A 5 -5.67 9.61 1.87
CA VAL A 5 -4.44 10.13 1.28
C VAL A 5 -4.10 9.30 0.04
N GLY A 6 -3.00 9.60 -0.60
CA GLY A 6 -2.56 8.88 -1.79
C GLY A 6 -2.23 7.40 -1.53
N LEU A 7 -2.44 6.61 -2.56
CA LEU A 7 -2.11 5.19 -2.62
C LEU A 7 -1.52 4.88 -4.01
N ASN A 8 -0.51 4.02 -4.06
CA ASN A 8 0.03 3.50 -5.32
C ASN A 8 -0.46 2.08 -5.57
N ILE A 9 -0.85 1.81 -6.82
CA ILE A 9 -1.24 0.47 -7.29
C ILE A 9 -0.24 0.06 -8.37
N GLN A 10 0.47 -1.03 -8.13
CA GLN A 10 1.52 -1.55 -9.02
C GLN A 10 0.92 -2.21 -10.27
N PRO A 11 1.69 -2.33 -11.37
CA PRO A 11 1.20 -2.88 -12.65
C PRO A 11 0.57 -4.27 -12.55
N ASN A 12 1.07 -5.15 -11.67
CA ASN A 12 0.51 -6.48 -11.44
C ASN A 12 -0.93 -6.42 -10.93
N ALA A 13 -1.21 -5.54 -9.99
CA ALA A 13 -2.56 -5.37 -9.44
C ALA A 13 -3.47 -4.58 -10.39
N VAL A 14 -2.95 -3.60 -11.14
CA VAL A 14 -3.70 -2.91 -12.20
C VAL A 14 -4.15 -3.89 -13.28
N ARG A 15 -3.30 -4.86 -13.67
CA ARG A 15 -3.67 -5.96 -14.55
C ARG A 15 -4.94 -6.68 -14.06
N GLU A 16 -4.99 -6.99 -12.78
CA GLU A 16 -6.13 -7.70 -12.19
C GLU A 16 -7.39 -6.83 -12.12
N LEU A 17 -7.25 -5.54 -11.85
CA LEU A 17 -8.37 -4.60 -11.92
C LEU A 17 -8.93 -4.51 -13.35
N PHE A 18 -8.05 -4.44 -14.37
CA PHE A 18 -8.45 -4.44 -15.78
C PHE A 18 -9.17 -5.74 -16.16
N ALA A 19 -8.67 -6.87 -15.69
CA ALA A 19 -9.33 -8.17 -15.89
C ALA A 19 -10.72 -8.26 -15.22
N LEU A 20 -10.95 -7.45 -14.17
CA LEU A 20 -12.26 -7.28 -13.55
C LEU A 20 -13.13 -6.22 -14.25
N GLY A 21 -12.70 -5.63 -15.37
CA GLY A 21 -13.40 -4.55 -16.05
C GLY A 21 -13.32 -3.20 -15.35
N ILE A 22 -12.42 -3.03 -14.37
CA ILE A 22 -12.10 -1.74 -13.76
C ILE A 22 -10.85 -1.22 -14.50
N ALA A 23 -11.09 -0.75 -15.72
CA ALA A 23 -10.04 -0.31 -16.62
C ALA A 23 -9.72 1.19 -16.50
N ALA A 24 -8.97 1.73 -17.46
CA ALA A 24 -8.47 3.08 -17.39
C ALA A 24 -9.58 4.15 -17.29
N ASP A 25 -10.72 3.93 -17.93
CA ASP A 25 -11.88 4.83 -17.89
C ASP A 25 -12.44 5.03 -16.48
N LEU A 26 -12.39 3.98 -15.64
CA LEU A 26 -12.80 4.04 -14.24
C LEU A 26 -11.66 4.49 -13.33
N LEU A 27 -10.44 3.97 -13.51
CA LEU A 27 -9.31 4.33 -12.66
C LEU A 27 -8.87 5.79 -12.83
N ASP A 28 -9.00 6.35 -14.03
CA ASP A 28 -8.71 7.75 -14.33
C ASP A 28 -9.63 8.75 -13.61
N GLN A 29 -10.80 8.29 -13.13
CA GLN A 29 -11.70 9.10 -12.32
C GLN A 29 -11.22 9.23 -10.85
N VAL A 30 -10.36 8.32 -10.40
CA VAL A 30 -9.92 8.25 -9.00
C VAL A 30 -8.41 8.43 -8.82
N GLY A 31 -7.67 8.60 -9.92
CA GLY A 31 -6.22 8.74 -9.93
C GLY A 31 -5.64 9.02 -11.31
N LEU A 32 -4.35 8.75 -11.46
CA LEU A 32 -3.64 8.92 -12.75
C LEU A 32 -2.47 7.92 -12.87
N PRO A 33 -2.06 7.57 -14.12
CA PRO A 33 -0.86 6.78 -14.36
C PRO A 33 0.41 7.50 -13.90
N VAL A 34 1.27 6.81 -13.17
CA VAL A 34 2.57 7.31 -12.73
C VAL A 34 3.58 7.17 -13.87
N GLN A 35 4.24 8.28 -14.23
CA GLN A 35 5.25 8.31 -15.30
C GLN A 35 6.63 7.96 -14.77
N GLU A 36 6.99 8.51 -13.61
CA GLU A 36 8.34 8.50 -13.08
C GLU A 36 8.32 8.25 -11.57
N TRP A 37 9.37 7.61 -11.09
CA TRP A 37 9.74 7.59 -9.69
C TRP A 37 11.15 8.15 -9.55
N ALA A 38 11.33 9.15 -8.67
CA ALA A 38 12.59 9.83 -8.47
C ALA A 38 12.98 9.89 -6.99
N LEU A 39 14.28 9.72 -6.71
CA LEU A 39 14.90 9.95 -5.42
C LEU A 39 15.80 11.17 -5.48
N LEU A 40 15.66 12.06 -4.51
CA LEU A 40 16.40 13.30 -4.40
C LEU A 40 17.08 13.39 -3.03
N GLY A 41 18.29 13.93 -3.01
CA GLY A 41 19.04 14.19 -1.77
C GLY A 41 18.49 15.38 -0.98
N LEU A 42 19.10 15.67 0.18
CA LEU A 42 18.72 16.80 1.03
C LEU A 42 18.93 18.17 0.34
N ASN A 43 19.78 18.24 -0.68
CA ASN A 43 19.98 19.43 -1.51
C ASN A 43 19.02 19.53 -2.71
N GLY A 44 18.02 18.64 -2.80
CA GLY A 44 17.05 18.62 -3.90
C GLY A 44 17.59 18.12 -5.23
N LYS A 45 18.86 17.70 -5.31
CA LYS A 45 19.48 17.13 -6.52
C LYS A 45 19.08 15.67 -6.69
N GLU A 46 19.01 15.22 -7.96
CA GLU A 46 18.63 13.86 -8.30
C GLU A 46 19.69 12.84 -7.89
N VAL A 47 19.29 11.81 -7.18
CA VAL A 47 20.08 10.61 -6.86
C VAL A 47 19.80 9.50 -7.86
N TYR A 48 18.52 9.29 -8.17
CA TYR A 48 18.06 8.24 -9.06
C TYR A 48 16.68 8.58 -9.61
N ALA A 49 16.43 8.30 -10.86
CA ALA A 49 15.09 8.37 -11.44
C ALA A 49 14.87 7.23 -12.44
N GLU A 50 13.63 6.74 -12.51
CA GLU A 50 13.25 5.71 -13.48
C GLU A 50 11.79 5.86 -13.92
N PRO A 51 11.48 5.46 -15.17
CA PRO A 51 10.09 5.40 -15.64
C PRO A 51 9.29 4.33 -14.89
N ARG A 52 7.96 4.49 -14.84
CA ARG A 52 7.04 3.58 -14.17
C ARG A 52 5.94 3.06 -15.09
N GLY A 53 5.36 1.93 -14.72
CA GLY A 53 4.24 1.34 -15.45
C GLY A 53 4.50 1.21 -16.95
N THR A 54 3.58 1.68 -17.77
CA THR A 54 3.70 1.63 -19.24
C THR A 54 4.89 2.44 -19.77
N PHE A 55 5.30 3.49 -19.08
CA PHE A 55 6.50 4.27 -19.43
C PHE A 55 7.81 3.49 -19.23
N ALA A 56 7.80 2.47 -18.36
CA ALA A 56 8.90 1.51 -18.18
C ALA A 56 8.79 0.27 -19.07
N GLY A 57 7.76 0.20 -19.93
CA GLY A 57 7.51 -0.92 -20.83
C GLY A 57 6.73 -2.09 -20.22
N TYR A 58 6.05 -1.88 -19.10
CA TYR A 58 5.01 -2.81 -18.63
C TYR A 58 3.78 -2.73 -19.53
N ASN A 59 3.04 -3.82 -19.68
CA ASN A 59 1.76 -3.84 -20.41
C ASN A 59 0.65 -3.08 -19.65
N TRP A 60 0.84 -2.82 -18.38
CA TRP A 60 -0.13 -2.12 -17.51
C TRP A 60 0.52 -0.92 -16.83
N PRO A 61 -0.24 0.17 -16.63
CA PRO A 61 0.25 1.33 -15.88
C PRO A 61 0.43 1.02 -14.39
N GLN A 62 1.26 1.81 -13.72
CA GLN A 62 1.19 2.01 -12.28
C GLN A 62 0.26 3.18 -12.04
N TYR A 63 -0.65 3.11 -11.07
CA TYR A 63 -1.55 4.20 -10.73
C TYR A 63 -1.23 4.81 -9.37
N ALA A 64 -1.25 6.14 -9.30
CA ALA A 64 -1.40 6.89 -8.06
C ALA A 64 -2.87 7.31 -7.94
N VAL A 65 -3.52 6.95 -6.84
CA VAL A 65 -4.96 7.15 -6.65
C VAL A 65 -5.26 7.79 -5.30
N HIS A 66 -6.41 8.47 -5.18
CA HIS A 66 -6.97 8.82 -3.90
C HIS A 66 -7.61 7.58 -3.27
N ARG A 67 -7.08 7.11 -2.12
CA ARG A 67 -7.49 5.86 -1.45
C ARG A 67 -9.00 5.78 -1.22
N GLY A 68 -9.59 6.86 -0.70
CA GLY A 68 -11.04 6.90 -0.43
C GLY A 68 -11.89 6.79 -1.70
N ASN A 69 -11.46 7.45 -2.79
CA ASN A 69 -12.20 7.40 -4.05
C ASN A 69 -12.08 6.02 -4.70
N LEU A 70 -10.90 5.38 -4.66
CA LEU A 70 -10.75 4.00 -5.09
C LEU A 70 -11.66 3.05 -4.29
N HIS A 71 -11.70 3.20 -2.96
CA HIS A 71 -12.58 2.40 -2.12
C HIS A 71 -14.06 2.57 -2.51
N MET A 72 -14.51 3.81 -2.76
CA MET A 72 -15.88 4.06 -3.20
C MET A 72 -16.15 3.52 -4.60
N LEU A 73 -15.19 3.60 -5.52
CA LEU A 73 -15.30 2.99 -6.85
C LEU A 73 -15.50 1.46 -6.72
N LEU A 74 -14.66 0.78 -5.94
CA LEU A 74 -14.77 -0.66 -5.72
C LEU A 74 -16.09 -1.02 -5.04
N TYR A 75 -16.54 -0.25 -4.06
CA TYR A 75 -17.83 -0.44 -3.41
C TYR A 75 -18.99 -0.34 -4.40
N GLN A 76 -19.00 0.70 -5.24
CA GLN A 76 -20.03 0.87 -6.28
C GLN A 76 -20.03 -0.30 -7.26
N GLN A 77 -18.84 -0.77 -7.69
CA GLN A 77 -18.73 -1.92 -8.58
C GLN A 77 -19.28 -3.22 -7.95
N VAL A 78 -19.13 -3.40 -6.64
CA VAL A 78 -19.75 -4.53 -5.93
C VAL A 78 -21.27 -4.41 -5.92
N ILE A 79 -21.81 -3.24 -5.57
CA ILE A 79 -23.25 -3.01 -5.52
C ILE A 79 -23.90 -3.18 -6.90
N GLU A 80 -23.28 -2.66 -7.96
CA GLU A 80 -23.77 -2.77 -9.34
C GLU A 80 -23.82 -4.23 -9.82
N ARG A 81 -22.84 -5.04 -9.45
CA ARG A 81 -22.71 -6.43 -9.94
C ARG A 81 -23.45 -7.47 -9.08
N MET A 82 -23.53 -7.24 -7.78
CA MET A 82 -24.03 -8.20 -6.82
C MET A 82 -25.31 -7.76 -6.11
N GLY A 83 -25.74 -6.52 -6.32
CA GLY A 83 -26.90 -5.93 -5.66
C GLY A 83 -26.59 -5.27 -4.33
N PRO A 84 -27.52 -4.45 -3.81
CA PRO A 84 -27.32 -3.64 -2.60
C PRO A 84 -27.11 -4.46 -1.32
N ASP A 85 -27.62 -5.69 -1.28
CA ASP A 85 -27.53 -6.58 -0.12
C ASP A 85 -26.17 -7.29 -0.01
N ALA A 86 -25.29 -7.15 -1.01
CA ALA A 86 -23.97 -7.78 -1.01
C ALA A 86 -23.03 -7.20 0.06
N VAL A 87 -23.25 -5.96 0.50
CA VAL A 87 -22.43 -5.29 1.52
C VAL A 87 -23.29 -4.90 2.71
N LYS A 88 -22.99 -5.47 3.86
CA LYS A 88 -23.62 -5.10 5.14
C LYS A 88 -22.73 -4.12 5.90
N LEU A 89 -23.13 -2.87 5.94
CA LEU A 89 -22.43 -1.82 6.69
C LEU A 89 -22.75 -1.89 8.18
N GLY A 90 -21.87 -1.34 9.03
CA GLY A 90 -22.06 -1.33 10.48
C GLY A 90 -21.92 -2.71 11.13
N ALA A 91 -21.34 -3.69 10.46
CA ALA A 91 -21.09 -5.04 10.97
C ALA A 91 -19.58 -5.24 11.19
N ARG A 92 -19.14 -5.35 12.44
CA ARG A 92 -17.76 -5.57 12.83
C ARG A 92 -17.55 -7.03 13.23
N ALA A 93 -16.62 -7.73 12.60
CA ALA A 93 -16.27 -9.08 12.96
C ALA A 93 -15.69 -9.13 14.39
N LEU A 94 -16.18 -10.08 15.19
CA LEU A 94 -15.72 -10.38 16.55
C LEU A 94 -14.87 -11.65 16.58
N GLY A 95 -15.16 -12.61 15.68
CA GLY A 95 -14.50 -13.89 15.62
C GLY A 95 -15.31 -14.90 14.82
N TYR A 96 -14.95 -16.17 14.93
CA TYR A 96 -15.62 -17.25 14.20
C TYR A 96 -15.72 -18.54 15.00
N ASP A 97 -16.70 -19.37 14.65
CA ASP A 97 -16.82 -20.76 15.09
C ASP A 97 -16.66 -21.68 13.87
N ARG A 98 -15.81 -22.68 13.96
CA ARG A 98 -15.58 -23.71 12.96
C ARG A 98 -15.78 -25.14 13.49
N SER A 99 -16.52 -25.31 14.57
CA SER A 99 -16.88 -26.62 15.10
C SER A 99 -17.55 -27.50 14.04
N ASN A 100 -18.28 -26.87 13.10
CA ASN A 100 -18.70 -27.50 11.86
C ASN A 100 -17.77 -27.04 10.71
N PRO A 101 -16.79 -27.85 10.26
CA PRO A 101 -15.83 -27.47 9.23
C PRO A 101 -16.45 -27.25 7.83
N LYS A 102 -17.71 -27.66 7.61
CA LYS A 102 -18.44 -27.43 6.36
C LYS A 102 -19.25 -26.13 6.39
N GLN A 103 -19.45 -25.54 7.56
CA GLN A 103 -20.29 -24.37 7.74
C GLN A 103 -19.79 -23.52 8.91
N PRO A 104 -18.65 -22.80 8.71
CA PRO A 104 -18.17 -21.88 9.73
C PRO A 104 -19.19 -20.77 9.99
N VAL A 105 -19.16 -20.21 11.18
CA VAL A 105 -20.04 -19.13 11.61
C VAL A 105 -19.18 -17.91 11.93
N CYS A 106 -19.46 -16.77 11.31
CA CYS A 106 -18.86 -15.49 11.66
C CYS A 106 -19.74 -14.78 12.68
N HIS A 107 -19.17 -14.36 13.80
CA HIS A 107 -19.82 -13.52 14.80
C HIS A 107 -19.49 -12.07 14.55
N VAL A 108 -20.50 -11.21 14.52
CA VAL A 108 -20.34 -9.78 14.26
C VAL A 108 -21.10 -8.95 15.27
N GLN A 109 -20.58 -7.75 15.57
CA GLN A 109 -21.29 -6.72 16.30
C GLN A 109 -21.86 -5.72 15.29
N THR A 110 -23.14 -5.45 15.38
CA THR A 110 -23.84 -4.46 14.56
C THR A 110 -23.69 -3.04 15.15
N GLY A 111 -23.99 -2.02 14.35
CA GLY A 111 -23.83 -0.63 14.76
C GLY A 111 -24.67 -0.19 15.98
N ASP A 112 -25.73 -0.95 16.31
CA ASP A 112 -26.55 -0.80 17.53
C ASP A 112 -26.00 -1.58 18.72
N GLY A 113 -24.84 -2.23 18.57
CA GLY A 113 -24.16 -2.99 19.61
C GLY A 113 -24.67 -4.42 19.81
N GLN A 114 -25.62 -4.91 19.01
CA GLN A 114 -26.12 -6.27 19.07
C GLN A 114 -25.13 -7.25 18.40
N GLU A 115 -25.10 -8.49 18.88
CA GLU A 115 -24.36 -9.56 18.24
C GLU A 115 -25.24 -10.34 17.28
N GLN A 116 -24.70 -10.59 16.08
CA GLN A 116 -25.31 -11.43 15.06
C GLN A 116 -24.33 -12.49 14.58
N SER A 117 -24.87 -13.57 14.02
CA SER A 117 -24.08 -14.70 13.54
C SER A 117 -24.46 -15.02 12.10
N TYR A 118 -23.45 -15.14 11.24
CA TYR A 118 -23.62 -15.49 9.83
C TYR A 118 -22.99 -16.85 9.55
N LYS A 119 -23.80 -17.81 9.11
CA LYS A 119 -23.31 -19.08 8.58
C LYS A 119 -22.79 -18.88 7.16
N CYS A 120 -21.65 -19.43 6.86
CA CYS A 120 -21.03 -19.31 5.53
C CYS A 120 -20.37 -20.65 5.12
N THR A 121 -20.06 -20.80 3.84
CA THR A 121 -19.28 -21.93 3.32
C THR A 121 -17.79 -21.71 3.55
N LEU A 122 -17.34 -20.48 3.34
CA LEU A 122 -15.99 -20.00 3.61
C LEU A 122 -16.06 -18.63 4.28
N LEU A 123 -15.10 -18.34 5.16
CA LEU A 123 -14.90 -17.03 5.77
C LEU A 123 -13.55 -16.45 5.33
N ILE A 124 -13.57 -15.26 4.79
CA ILE A 124 -12.34 -14.52 4.45
C ILE A 124 -12.23 -13.30 5.36
N GLY A 125 -11.28 -13.34 6.29
CA GLY A 125 -10.93 -12.22 7.16
C GLY A 125 -10.09 -11.19 6.41
N ALA A 126 -10.68 -10.03 6.11
CA ALA A 126 -10.04 -8.88 5.47
C ALA A 126 -10.16 -7.64 6.38
N ASP A 127 -10.15 -7.85 7.69
CA ASP A 127 -10.47 -6.90 8.75
C ASP A 127 -9.25 -6.09 9.26
N GLY A 128 -8.18 -6.05 8.44
CA GLY A 128 -7.04 -5.14 8.60
C GLY A 128 -6.03 -5.55 9.68
N ILE A 129 -5.08 -4.66 9.99
CA ILE A 129 -3.97 -4.93 10.92
C ILE A 129 -4.44 -5.30 12.35
N HIS A 130 -5.63 -4.84 12.75
CA HIS A 130 -6.26 -5.15 14.04
C HIS A 130 -7.26 -6.31 13.94
N SER A 131 -7.10 -7.19 12.96
CA SER A 131 -7.99 -8.31 12.65
C SER A 131 -8.36 -9.14 13.88
N ALA A 132 -9.66 -9.25 14.16
CA ALA A 132 -10.20 -10.15 15.15
C ALA A 132 -10.08 -11.61 14.69
N ILE A 133 -10.26 -11.86 13.39
CA ILE A 133 -10.14 -13.20 12.80
C ILE A 133 -8.70 -13.72 12.92
N ARG A 134 -7.69 -12.86 12.62
CA ARG A 134 -6.27 -13.21 12.81
C ARG A 134 -5.95 -13.47 14.28
N SER A 135 -6.43 -12.62 15.17
CA SER A 135 -6.14 -12.73 16.61
C SER A 135 -6.70 -14.04 17.19
N GLN A 136 -7.85 -14.50 16.70
CA GLN A 136 -8.39 -15.80 17.08
C GLN A 136 -7.63 -16.97 16.44
N MET A 137 -7.22 -16.85 15.17
CA MET A 137 -6.47 -17.88 14.45
C MET A 137 -5.07 -18.07 15.03
N HIS A 138 -4.45 -16.99 15.50
CA HIS A 138 -3.09 -16.96 16.06
C HIS A 138 -3.07 -16.22 17.40
N PRO A 139 -3.57 -16.80 18.49
CA PRO A 139 -3.66 -16.14 19.80
C PRO A 139 -2.28 -15.78 20.38
N ASP A 140 -1.27 -16.56 20.04
CA ASP A 140 0.12 -16.36 20.51
C ASP A 140 0.97 -15.51 19.57
N GLN A 141 0.37 -14.81 18.59
CA GLN A 141 1.11 -13.95 17.67
C GLN A 141 1.81 -12.80 18.42
N ALA A 142 2.96 -12.38 17.89
CA ALA A 142 3.66 -11.22 18.41
C ALA A 142 2.80 -9.94 18.34
N PRO A 143 3.01 -8.97 19.23
CA PRO A 143 2.33 -7.67 19.17
C PRO A 143 2.65 -6.94 17.85
N ILE A 144 1.95 -5.84 17.60
CA ILE A 144 2.26 -4.95 16.49
C ILE A 144 3.71 -4.47 16.61
N HIS A 145 4.45 -4.61 15.52
CA HIS A 145 5.83 -4.14 15.41
C HIS A 145 5.85 -2.69 14.92
N TRP A 146 6.63 -1.83 15.60
CA TRP A 146 6.86 -0.44 15.21
C TRP A 146 8.31 -0.22 14.80
N GLY A 147 8.51 0.38 13.62
CA GLY A 147 9.83 0.60 13.04
C GLY A 147 10.54 1.88 13.48
N GLY A 148 10.06 2.56 14.54
CA GLY A 148 10.69 3.79 15.03
C GLY A 148 10.50 4.99 14.11
N ALA A 149 9.52 4.97 13.19
CA ALA A 149 9.21 6.11 12.33
C ALA A 149 7.75 6.56 12.49
N ILE A 150 7.55 7.86 12.41
CA ILE A 150 6.24 8.51 12.38
C ILE A 150 6.07 9.17 11.02
N MET A 151 4.90 9.00 10.44
CA MET A 151 4.51 9.63 9.19
C MET A 151 3.35 10.58 9.42
N TRP A 152 3.45 11.81 8.90
CA TRP A 152 2.32 12.72 8.74
C TRP A 152 1.95 12.75 7.27
N ARG A 153 0.67 12.70 7.00
CA ARG A 153 0.15 12.55 5.64
C ARG A 153 -0.96 13.55 5.40
N GLY A 154 -0.97 14.13 4.21
CA GLY A 154 -2.02 15.06 3.83
C GLY A 154 -2.08 15.24 2.32
N THR A 155 -2.98 16.12 1.91
CA THR A 155 -3.17 16.51 0.52
C THR A 155 -3.29 18.02 0.40
N LEU A 156 -2.95 18.54 -0.78
CA LEU A 156 -3.19 19.93 -1.16
C LEU A 156 -3.39 20.04 -2.67
N ARG A 157 -4.01 21.13 -3.13
CA ARG A 157 -4.10 21.46 -4.54
C ARG A 157 -2.87 22.29 -4.96
N ALA A 158 -2.05 21.73 -5.85
CA ALA A 158 -0.87 22.40 -6.38
C ALA A 158 -0.53 21.93 -7.79
N LYS A 159 0.37 22.63 -8.46
CA LYS A 159 0.96 22.14 -9.73
C LYS A 159 1.79 20.89 -9.47
N PRO A 160 1.69 19.87 -10.32
CA PRO A 160 2.62 18.74 -10.27
C PRO A 160 4.08 19.18 -10.39
N MET A 161 4.96 18.41 -9.75
CA MET A 161 6.40 18.69 -9.72
C MET A 161 7.14 17.73 -10.64
N ARG A 162 8.23 18.18 -11.29
CA ARG A 162 9.04 17.45 -12.28
C ARG A 162 8.28 17.10 -13.57
N SER A 163 7.32 16.21 -13.49
CA SER A 163 6.42 15.83 -14.57
C SER A 163 4.96 15.87 -14.08
N PRO A 164 3.97 15.75 -14.99
CA PRO A 164 2.57 15.70 -14.58
C PRO A 164 2.22 14.58 -13.59
N SER A 165 3.05 13.53 -13.46
CA SER A 165 2.79 12.40 -12.59
C SER A 165 4.07 11.75 -12.01
N SER A 166 5.05 12.55 -11.61
CA SER A 166 6.22 12.07 -10.88
C SER A 166 5.89 11.72 -9.44
N PHE A 167 6.39 10.56 -9.00
CA PHE A 167 6.45 10.16 -7.61
C PHE A 167 7.85 10.49 -7.08
N ILE A 168 7.94 11.37 -6.10
CA ILE A 168 9.21 11.92 -5.60
C ILE A 168 9.44 11.44 -4.17
N GLY A 169 10.61 10.86 -3.88
CA GLY A 169 11.17 10.67 -2.55
C GLY A 169 12.34 11.62 -2.32
N LEU A 170 12.29 12.40 -1.27
CA LEU A 170 13.25 13.48 -0.99
C LEU A 170 13.75 13.39 0.45
N GLY A 171 15.06 13.45 0.68
CA GLY A 171 15.65 13.51 2.02
C GLY A 171 16.56 12.33 2.35
N THR A 172 16.47 11.82 3.59
CA THR A 172 17.28 10.71 4.11
C THR A 172 16.41 9.73 4.91
N HIS A 173 17.03 8.71 5.51
CA HIS A 173 16.32 7.81 6.43
C HIS A 173 15.89 8.48 7.74
N GLN A 174 16.53 9.57 8.14
CA GLN A 174 16.20 10.28 9.37
C GLN A 174 14.94 11.14 9.20
N ARG A 175 14.81 11.79 8.03
CA ARG A 175 13.66 12.61 7.66
C ARG A 175 13.48 12.62 6.14
N ARG A 176 12.29 12.35 5.73
CA ARG A 176 11.97 12.14 4.32
C ARG A 176 10.61 12.72 3.95
N MET A 177 10.53 13.28 2.76
CA MET A 177 9.28 13.62 2.11
C MET A 177 9.00 12.66 0.96
N VAL A 178 7.74 12.26 0.82
CA VAL A 178 7.25 11.57 -0.38
C VAL A 178 6.10 12.38 -0.95
N ILE A 179 6.19 12.76 -2.22
CA ILE A 179 5.28 13.72 -2.84
C ILE A 179 4.88 13.19 -4.23
N TYR A 180 3.59 13.14 -4.52
CA TYR A 180 3.10 12.73 -5.83
C TYR A 180 1.65 13.17 -6.08
N PRO A 181 1.27 13.47 -7.33
CA PRO A 181 -0.12 13.77 -7.67
C PRO A 181 -0.98 12.49 -7.60
N ILE A 182 -2.24 12.65 -7.20
CA ILE A 182 -3.27 11.61 -7.10
C ILE A 182 -4.55 11.99 -7.86
N SER A 183 -4.50 13.05 -8.65
CA SER A 183 -5.51 13.40 -9.65
C SER A 183 -4.83 13.97 -10.88
N LYS A 184 -5.48 13.87 -12.02
CA LYS A 184 -5.08 14.62 -13.21
C LYS A 184 -5.13 16.12 -12.94
N PRO A 185 -4.30 16.93 -13.62
CA PRO A 185 -4.42 18.38 -13.57
C PRO A 185 -5.80 18.83 -14.06
N ASP A 186 -6.36 19.82 -13.38
CA ASP A 186 -7.56 20.53 -13.81
C ASP A 186 -7.25 21.64 -14.86
N ASP A 187 -8.26 22.43 -15.24
CA ASP A 187 -8.15 23.53 -16.21
C ASP A 187 -7.16 24.63 -15.76
N GLN A 188 -6.82 24.69 -14.48
CA GLN A 188 -5.81 25.60 -13.92
C GLN A 188 -4.41 24.96 -13.86
N GLY A 189 -4.28 23.69 -14.28
CA GLY A 189 -3.06 22.91 -14.20
C GLY A 189 -2.74 22.44 -12.77
N LEU A 190 -3.74 22.42 -11.85
CA LEU A 190 -3.58 21.99 -10.47
C LEU A 190 -4.06 20.54 -10.30
N SER A 191 -3.26 19.73 -9.66
CA SER A 191 -3.60 18.37 -9.22
C SER A 191 -3.82 18.33 -7.71
N LEU A 192 -4.54 17.33 -7.24
CA LEU A 192 -4.48 16.94 -5.84
C LEU A 192 -3.14 16.25 -5.60
N ILE A 193 -2.29 16.86 -4.83
CA ILE A 193 -0.97 16.35 -4.47
C ILE A 193 -1.06 15.66 -3.12
N ASN A 194 -0.64 14.41 -3.06
CA ASN A 194 -0.42 13.69 -1.80
C ASN A 194 1.00 13.95 -1.32
N TRP A 195 1.15 14.17 -0.02
CA TRP A 195 2.45 14.24 0.63
C TRP A 195 2.49 13.36 1.87
N ILE A 196 3.68 12.86 2.16
CA ILE A 196 4.02 12.10 3.36
C ILE A 196 5.30 12.73 3.91
N ALA A 197 5.25 13.23 5.13
CA ALA A 197 6.40 13.67 5.91
C ALA A 197 6.74 12.56 6.89
N GLU A 198 7.96 12.06 6.87
CA GLU A 198 8.40 10.93 7.69
C GLU A 198 9.63 11.32 8.50
N VAL A 199 9.61 10.98 9.78
CA VAL A 199 10.74 11.18 10.69
C VAL A 199 10.99 9.89 11.46
N THR A 200 12.26 9.45 11.48
CA THR A 200 12.71 8.38 12.38
C THR A 200 12.94 8.98 13.76
N VAL A 201 12.33 8.38 14.76
CA VAL A 201 12.41 8.79 16.17
C VAL A 201 13.01 7.67 17.00
N ASP A 202 13.44 7.99 18.24
CA ASP A 202 13.86 6.98 19.19
C ASP A 202 12.70 6.03 19.51
N SER A 203 12.88 4.75 19.21
CA SER A 203 11.86 3.72 19.41
C SER A 203 11.78 3.19 20.84
N SER A 204 12.65 3.62 21.75
CA SER A 204 12.73 3.11 23.14
C SER A 204 11.44 3.34 23.94
N GLY A 205 10.67 4.38 23.62
CA GLY A 205 9.40 4.71 24.27
C GLY A 205 8.16 3.99 23.71
N GLY A 206 8.32 3.17 22.66
CA GLY A 206 7.18 2.58 21.94
C GLY A 206 6.37 3.65 21.16
N TRP A 207 5.27 3.23 20.50
CA TRP A 207 4.35 4.11 19.83
C TRP A 207 3.03 4.24 20.61
N GLN A 208 2.38 5.38 20.47
CA GLN A 208 1.09 5.61 21.11
C GLN A 208 -0.03 5.05 20.24
N GLN A 209 -0.86 4.16 20.78
CA GLN A 209 -1.97 3.54 20.04
C GLN A 209 -2.97 4.57 19.51
N ASP A 210 -3.16 5.69 20.21
CA ASP A 210 -4.05 6.78 19.81
C ASP A 210 -3.51 7.60 18.62
N SER A 211 -2.26 7.40 18.19
CA SER A 211 -1.66 8.11 17.05
C SER A 211 -2.09 7.56 15.68
N TRP A 212 -2.85 6.47 15.63
CA TRP A 212 -3.32 5.92 14.36
C TRP A 212 -4.43 6.77 13.74
N PHE A 213 -4.13 7.47 12.64
CA PHE A 213 -5.02 8.45 11.99
C PHE A 213 -5.44 9.63 12.88
N ARG A 214 -4.62 10.01 13.83
CA ARG A 214 -4.83 11.22 14.62
C ARG A 214 -4.66 12.45 13.72
N GLU A 215 -5.65 13.32 13.69
CA GLU A 215 -5.48 14.65 13.10
C GLU A 215 -4.44 15.44 13.91
N THR A 216 -3.42 15.97 13.23
CA THR A 216 -2.24 16.59 13.84
C THR A 216 -2.12 18.03 13.37
N LYS A 217 -1.74 18.90 14.26
CA LYS A 217 -1.49 20.31 13.92
C LYS A 217 -0.08 20.46 13.33
N LEU A 218 0.05 21.35 12.36
CA LEU A 218 1.30 21.57 11.63
C LEU A 218 2.50 21.85 12.54
N HIS A 219 2.32 22.65 13.61
CA HIS A 219 3.41 23.00 14.52
C HIS A 219 4.00 21.79 15.28
N GLU A 220 3.31 20.66 15.33
CA GLU A 220 3.79 19.46 16.01
C GLU A 220 4.93 18.80 15.24
N PHE A 221 4.99 18.93 13.91
CA PHE A 221 5.96 18.21 13.09
C PHE A 221 6.69 19.04 12.01
N ALA A 222 6.15 20.19 11.59
CA ALA A 222 6.69 20.94 10.44
C ALA A 222 8.13 21.43 10.67
N HIS A 223 8.50 21.65 11.94
CA HIS A 223 9.86 22.07 12.31
C HIS A 223 10.96 21.08 11.84
N HIS A 224 10.61 19.81 11.64
CA HIS A 224 11.55 18.83 11.08
C HIS A 224 11.90 19.09 9.60
N PHE A 225 11.15 19.94 8.88
CA PHE A 225 11.25 20.14 7.45
C PHE A 225 11.46 21.61 7.06
N GLU A 226 11.84 22.49 8.00
CA GLU A 226 12.00 23.93 7.77
C GLU A 226 13.12 24.25 6.75
N ASP A 227 14.14 23.40 6.67
CA ASP A 227 15.25 23.52 5.73
C ASP A 227 15.01 22.85 4.37
N PHE A 228 13.84 22.19 4.16
CA PHE A 228 13.46 21.59 2.88
C PHE A 228 12.92 22.68 1.94
N ASN A 229 13.80 23.56 1.50
CA ASN A 229 13.48 24.67 0.62
C ASN A 229 14.41 24.68 -0.61
N TYR A 230 13.81 24.55 -1.78
CA TYR A 230 14.48 24.39 -3.07
C TYR A 230 13.86 25.33 -4.10
N ASP A 231 14.59 25.69 -5.15
CA ASP A 231 14.09 26.56 -6.22
C ASP A 231 12.78 26.05 -6.85
N TRP A 232 12.58 24.73 -6.84
CA TRP A 232 11.43 24.06 -7.44
C TRP A 232 10.37 23.58 -6.43
N LEU A 233 10.66 23.59 -5.11
CA LEU A 233 9.77 23.14 -4.04
C LEU A 233 10.07 23.82 -2.71
N ASP A 234 9.09 24.50 -2.16
CA ASP A 234 9.07 25.01 -0.79
C ASP A 234 8.19 24.07 0.07
N VAL A 235 8.83 23.12 0.80
CA VAL A 235 8.11 22.17 1.65
C VAL A 235 7.42 22.85 2.82
N PRO A 236 8.02 23.81 3.56
CA PRO A 236 7.31 24.58 4.57
C PRO A 236 6.02 25.22 4.08
N ALA A 237 6.08 25.91 2.91
CA ALA A 237 4.87 26.50 2.32
C ALA A 237 3.85 25.47 1.87
N MET A 238 4.31 24.34 1.31
CA MET A 238 3.45 23.21 0.93
C MET A 238 2.71 22.63 2.14
N LEU A 239 3.40 22.36 3.24
CA LEU A 239 2.80 21.84 4.46
C LEU A 239 1.80 22.82 5.07
N LYS A 240 2.12 24.13 5.05
CA LYS A 240 1.23 25.19 5.54
C LYS A 240 -0.05 25.34 4.70
N ALA A 241 0.02 25.03 3.41
CA ALA A 241 -1.12 25.09 2.50
C ALA A 241 -2.01 23.83 2.55
N ALA A 242 -1.62 22.79 3.29
CA ALA A 242 -2.41 21.57 3.42
C ALA A 242 -3.64 21.81 4.30
N ASP A 243 -4.77 21.23 3.90
CA ASP A 243 -6.05 21.35 4.65
C ASP A 243 -5.98 20.67 6.02
N CYS A 244 -5.28 19.54 6.11
CA CYS A 244 -5.11 18.74 7.32
C CYS A 244 -3.89 17.82 7.20
N ALA A 245 -3.40 17.38 8.35
CA ALA A 245 -2.37 16.35 8.45
C ALA A 245 -2.85 15.23 9.38
N TYR A 246 -2.57 13.99 9.00
CA TYR A 246 -2.89 12.81 9.79
C TYR A 246 -1.62 12.08 10.17
N GLU A 247 -1.45 11.84 11.47
CA GLU A 247 -0.32 11.07 11.99
C GLU A 247 -0.56 9.57 11.83
N ASN A 248 0.46 8.87 11.39
CA ASN A 248 0.47 7.44 11.24
C ASN A 248 1.83 6.88 11.69
N PRO A 249 1.92 6.08 12.74
CA PRO A 249 3.14 5.34 13.05
C PRO A 249 3.42 4.32 11.94
N MET A 250 4.69 4.07 11.66
CA MET A 250 5.10 3.02 10.74
C MET A 250 5.06 1.68 11.46
N ILE A 251 3.95 0.98 11.32
CA ILE A 251 3.68 -0.30 11.99
C ILE A 251 3.37 -1.41 11.00
N ASP A 252 3.71 -2.63 11.40
CA ASP A 252 3.32 -3.89 10.75
C ASP A 252 3.13 -5.00 11.78
N ARG A 253 3.05 -6.25 11.34
CA ARG A 253 3.07 -7.44 12.20
C ARG A 253 4.06 -8.45 11.67
N ASP A 254 4.62 -9.25 12.55
CA ASP A 254 5.42 -10.39 12.16
C ASP A 254 4.60 -11.34 11.28
N PRO A 255 5.25 -11.92 10.26
CA PRO A 255 4.63 -13.00 9.49
C PRO A 255 4.15 -14.14 10.37
N ILE A 256 3.06 -14.76 9.96
CA ILE A 256 2.47 -15.94 10.59
C ILE A 256 2.67 -17.16 9.68
N SER A 257 2.75 -18.34 10.26
CA SER A 257 3.05 -19.58 9.53
C SER A 257 1.95 -20.05 8.58
N SER A 258 0.73 -19.60 8.78
CA SER A 258 -0.43 -19.93 7.94
C SER A 258 -1.45 -18.80 7.96
N TRP A 259 -2.03 -18.52 6.80
CA TRP A 259 -3.18 -17.62 6.65
C TRP A 259 -4.51 -18.37 6.66
N VAL A 260 -4.50 -19.68 6.88
CA VAL A 260 -5.68 -20.54 6.74
C VAL A 260 -5.89 -21.43 7.94
N ASP A 261 -7.14 -21.51 8.38
CA ASP A 261 -7.63 -22.40 9.41
C ASP A 261 -8.90 -23.12 8.90
N GLY A 262 -8.69 -24.22 8.15
CA GLY A 262 -9.79 -24.95 7.50
C GLY A 262 -10.58 -24.10 6.50
N PRO A 263 -11.87 -23.82 6.76
CA PRO A 263 -12.71 -23.00 5.88
C PRO A 263 -12.55 -21.49 6.10
N VAL A 264 -11.60 -21.05 6.91
CA VAL A 264 -11.33 -19.65 7.23
C VAL A 264 -9.98 -19.25 6.65
N ALA A 265 -9.89 -18.10 5.98
CA ALA A 265 -8.63 -17.53 5.49
C ALA A 265 -8.51 -16.06 5.85
N LEU A 266 -7.28 -15.58 5.92
CA LEU A 266 -6.92 -14.15 6.03
C LEU A 266 -6.46 -13.62 4.68
N MET A 267 -6.70 -12.33 4.39
CA MET A 267 -6.16 -11.62 3.23
C MET A 267 -5.85 -10.16 3.56
N GLY A 268 -5.03 -9.52 2.70
CA GLY A 268 -4.64 -8.12 2.87
C GLY A 268 -3.97 -7.88 4.22
N ASP A 269 -4.22 -6.72 4.84
CA ASP A 269 -3.58 -6.35 6.10
C ASP A 269 -3.98 -7.25 7.29
N ALA A 270 -5.01 -8.10 7.17
CA ALA A 270 -5.27 -9.14 8.15
C ALA A 270 -4.24 -10.27 8.09
N ALA A 271 -3.76 -10.60 6.88
CA ALA A 271 -2.75 -11.63 6.66
C ALA A 271 -1.31 -11.09 6.76
N HIS A 272 -1.03 -9.97 6.10
CA HIS A 272 0.33 -9.48 5.85
C HIS A 272 0.44 -7.94 5.90
N PRO A 273 0.08 -7.30 7.02
CA PRO A 273 0.29 -5.85 7.15
C PRO A 273 1.78 -5.56 7.01
N MET A 274 2.12 -4.53 6.22
CA MET A 274 3.51 -4.24 5.88
C MET A 274 3.79 -2.74 5.85
N TYR A 275 5.05 -2.37 6.05
CA TYR A 275 5.47 -0.97 5.89
C TYR A 275 5.24 -0.48 4.47
N PRO A 276 4.86 0.80 4.29
CA PRO A 276 4.54 1.38 2.99
C PRO A 276 5.76 1.62 2.09
N THR A 277 6.98 1.31 2.55
CA THR A 277 8.25 1.60 1.87
C THR A 277 8.32 1.09 0.42
N GLY A 278 7.68 -0.03 0.13
CA GLY A 278 7.61 -0.61 -1.23
C GLY A 278 6.33 -0.28 -2.01
N SER A 279 5.37 0.42 -1.41
CA SER A 279 4.03 0.66 -1.98
C SER A 279 3.31 -0.62 -2.43
N ASN A 280 3.46 -1.72 -1.70
CA ASN A 280 3.01 -3.05 -2.11
C ASN A 280 1.68 -3.50 -1.47
N GLY A 281 1.32 -2.97 -0.28
CA GLY A 281 0.23 -3.54 0.53
C GLY A 281 -1.12 -3.62 -0.20
N ALA A 282 -1.58 -2.53 -0.80
CA ALA A 282 -2.85 -2.54 -1.53
C ALA A 282 -2.82 -3.41 -2.79
N SER A 283 -1.68 -3.39 -3.51
CA SER A 283 -1.50 -4.24 -4.69
C SER A 283 -1.56 -5.71 -4.32
N GLN A 284 -0.94 -6.09 -3.20
CA GLN A 284 -0.96 -7.46 -2.71
C GLN A 284 -2.36 -7.89 -2.27
N ALA A 285 -3.13 -7.03 -1.60
CA ALA A 285 -4.51 -7.34 -1.24
C ALA A 285 -5.41 -7.60 -2.47
N ILE A 286 -5.19 -6.88 -3.57
CA ILE A 286 -5.86 -7.14 -4.85
C ILE A 286 -5.44 -8.50 -5.42
N MET A 287 -4.13 -8.80 -5.39
CA MET A 287 -3.60 -10.10 -5.82
C MET A 287 -4.18 -11.25 -5.00
N ASP A 288 -4.27 -11.11 -3.67
CA ASP A 288 -4.86 -12.12 -2.78
C ASP A 288 -6.28 -12.50 -3.22
N ALA A 289 -7.13 -11.50 -3.46
CA ALA A 289 -8.51 -11.73 -3.89
C ALA A 289 -8.56 -12.49 -5.23
N ARG A 290 -7.67 -12.16 -6.15
CA ARG A 290 -7.60 -12.82 -7.47
C ARG A 290 -7.08 -14.25 -7.38
N ILE A 291 -6.06 -14.49 -6.56
CA ILE A 291 -5.51 -15.83 -6.35
C ILE A 291 -6.53 -16.71 -5.61
N ILE A 292 -7.20 -16.19 -4.57
CA ILE A 292 -8.32 -16.92 -3.92
C ILE A 292 -9.36 -17.30 -4.98
N GLY A 293 -9.80 -16.37 -5.82
CA GLY A 293 -10.74 -16.64 -6.91
C GLY A 293 -10.25 -17.72 -7.87
N ALA A 294 -9.00 -17.67 -8.30
CA ALA A 294 -8.40 -18.69 -9.16
C ALA A 294 -8.39 -20.08 -8.49
N LYS A 295 -8.08 -20.15 -7.19
CA LYS A 295 -8.10 -21.42 -6.44
C LYS A 295 -9.53 -21.97 -6.25
N LEU A 296 -10.51 -21.08 -6.06
CA LEU A 296 -11.92 -21.49 -5.99
C LEU A 296 -12.39 -22.09 -7.33
N ILE A 297 -12.00 -21.50 -8.45
CA ILE A 297 -12.28 -22.03 -9.79
C ILE A 297 -11.59 -23.40 -9.98
N ALA A 298 -10.32 -23.52 -9.59
CA ALA A 298 -9.56 -24.76 -9.80
C ALA A 298 -9.95 -25.92 -8.88
N HIS A 299 -10.41 -25.66 -7.67
CA HIS A 299 -10.61 -26.68 -6.63
C HIS A 299 -12.03 -26.73 -6.07
N GLY A 300 -12.95 -25.88 -6.54
CA GLY A 300 -14.29 -25.70 -5.98
C GLY A 300 -14.29 -24.87 -4.68
N ILE A 301 -15.52 -24.51 -4.22
CA ILE A 301 -15.72 -23.73 -3.00
C ILE A 301 -15.47 -24.63 -1.80
N GLY A 302 -14.31 -24.50 -1.16
CA GLY A 302 -13.95 -25.29 -0.01
C GLY A 302 -12.55 -25.04 0.54
N PRO A 303 -12.18 -25.67 1.67
CA PRO A 303 -10.89 -25.49 2.33
C PRO A 303 -9.68 -25.79 1.44
N ARG A 304 -9.83 -26.69 0.43
CA ARG A 304 -8.74 -27.03 -0.52
C ARG A 304 -8.30 -25.80 -1.32
N ALA A 305 -9.24 -24.95 -1.76
CA ALA A 305 -8.93 -23.72 -2.46
C ALA A 305 -8.13 -22.76 -1.57
N LEU A 306 -8.55 -22.60 -0.31
CA LEU A 306 -7.84 -21.75 0.66
C LEU A 306 -6.44 -22.28 0.97
N SER A 307 -6.27 -23.59 1.12
CA SER A 307 -4.94 -24.21 1.29
C SER A 307 -4.04 -23.95 0.09
N GLY A 308 -4.59 -23.99 -1.13
CA GLY A 308 -3.85 -23.66 -2.34
C GLY A 308 -3.42 -22.18 -2.40
N TYR A 309 -4.27 -21.26 -1.94
CA TYR A 309 -3.94 -19.85 -1.77
C TYR A 309 -2.79 -19.65 -0.78
N ASN A 310 -2.90 -20.26 0.40
CA ASN A 310 -1.86 -20.21 1.42
C ASN A 310 -0.51 -20.75 0.92
N ALA A 311 -0.52 -21.90 0.26
CA ALA A 311 0.69 -22.52 -0.26
C ALA A 311 1.40 -21.66 -1.32
N GLU A 312 0.63 -20.87 -2.09
CA GLU A 312 1.20 -20.02 -3.14
C GLU A 312 1.76 -18.71 -2.61
N LEU A 313 1.06 -18.05 -1.64
CA LEU A 313 1.36 -16.67 -1.27
C LEU A 313 1.95 -16.49 0.13
N CYS A 314 1.68 -17.37 1.09
CA CYS A 314 2.05 -17.12 2.49
C CYS A 314 3.56 -16.88 2.65
N GLU A 315 4.40 -17.77 2.18
CA GLU A 315 5.85 -17.63 2.34
C GLU A 315 6.45 -16.47 1.51
N PRO A 316 6.19 -16.32 0.20
CA PRO A 316 6.75 -15.22 -0.58
C PRO A 316 6.38 -13.84 -0.03
N ILE A 317 5.12 -13.66 0.42
CA ILE A 317 4.66 -12.38 0.94
C ILE A 317 5.16 -12.14 2.37
N SER A 318 5.34 -13.18 3.18
CA SER A 318 6.03 -13.09 4.47
C SER A 318 7.44 -12.52 4.31
N GLN A 319 8.19 -12.98 3.31
CA GLN A 319 9.50 -12.43 2.98
C GLN A 319 9.42 -10.98 2.50
N LEU A 320 8.36 -10.59 1.78
CA LEU A 320 8.14 -9.22 1.36
C LEU A 320 7.86 -8.29 2.57
N VAL A 321 7.06 -8.73 3.54
CA VAL A 321 6.81 -8.00 4.80
C VAL A 321 8.14 -7.68 5.49
N LEU A 322 8.99 -8.68 5.69
CA LEU A 322 10.29 -8.50 6.36
C LEU A 322 11.23 -7.57 5.56
N ARG A 323 11.26 -7.68 4.23
CA ARG A 323 12.07 -6.79 3.38
C ARG A 323 11.62 -5.35 3.43
N ASN A 324 10.32 -5.08 3.55
CA ASN A 324 9.81 -3.72 3.65
C ASN A 324 10.29 -3.00 4.92
N ARG A 325 10.70 -3.73 5.97
CA ARG A 325 11.34 -3.16 7.17
C ARG A 325 12.73 -2.58 6.88
N SER A 326 13.40 -3.00 5.81
CA SER A 326 14.75 -2.58 5.43
C SER A 326 14.77 -1.46 4.37
N ALA A 327 13.99 -0.41 4.56
CA ALA A 327 13.95 0.79 3.72
C ALA A 327 13.55 0.60 2.23
N GLY A 328 13.50 -0.63 1.72
CA GLY A 328 13.10 -0.89 0.34
C GLY A 328 13.90 -0.07 -0.69
N PRO A 329 13.23 0.55 -1.69
CA PRO A 329 13.91 1.35 -2.71
C PRO A 329 14.53 2.64 -2.17
N PHE A 330 14.08 3.13 -1.01
CA PHE A 330 14.66 4.29 -0.33
C PHE A 330 16.03 4.02 0.30
N GLY A 331 16.50 2.76 0.30
CA GLY A 331 17.84 2.41 0.78
C GLY A 331 18.98 3.13 0.05
N LEU A 332 18.76 3.64 -1.19
CA LEU A 332 19.71 4.53 -1.85
C LEU A 332 19.90 5.85 -1.10
N LEU A 333 18.85 6.38 -0.48
CA LEU A 333 18.95 7.60 0.34
C LEU A 333 19.70 7.35 1.66
N ASN A 334 19.58 6.12 2.21
CA ASN A 334 20.38 5.73 3.37
C ASN A 334 21.86 5.68 3.00
N LEU A 335 22.20 5.00 1.89
CA LEU A 335 23.55 4.93 1.38
C LEU A 335 24.14 6.31 1.08
N LEU A 336 23.33 7.21 0.51
CA LEU A 336 23.72 8.61 0.27
C LEU A 336 24.03 9.33 1.59
N HIS A 337 23.16 9.17 2.59
CA HIS A 337 23.35 9.78 3.91
C HIS A 337 24.67 9.30 4.57
N ASP A 338 24.92 8.00 4.54
CA ASP A 338 26.11 7.37 5.14
C ASP A 338 27.41 7.87 4.48
N ARG A 339 27.37 8.17 3.17
CA ARG A 339 28.57 8.59 2.42
C ARG A 339 28.82 10.10 2.45
N CYS A 340 27.78 10.93 2.45
CA CYS A 340 27.95 12.38 2.32
C CYS A 340 26.91 13.20 3.10
N GLY A 341 26.18 12.62 4.05
CA GLY A 341 25.15 13.33 4.82
C GLY A 341 23.91 13.73 4.02
N GLY A 342 23.75 13.23 2.79
CA GLY A 342 22.59 13.52 1.93
C GLY A 342 22.75 14.75 1.02
N VAL A 343 23.91 15.40 1.03
CA VAL A 343 24.24 16.59 0.21
C VAL A 343 25.43 16.28 -0.69
N PHE A 344 25.34 16.58 -1.98
CA PHE A 344 26.40 16.29 -2.94
C PHE A 344 26.40 17.31 -4.11
N ASP A 345 27.53 17.45 -4.77
CA ASP A 345 27.63 18.23 -6.01
C ASP A 345 27.38 17.35 -7.23
N ASP A 346 28.06 16.23 -7.32
CA ASP A 346 27.95 15.25 -8.40
C ASP A 346 27.70 13.86 -7.78
N ILE A 347 26.54 13.27 -8.08
CA ILE A 347 26.15 11.95 -7.57
C ILE A 347 27.07 10.84 -8.04
N GLU A 348 27.69 10.95 -9.21
CA GLU A 348 28.61 9.95 -9.74
C GLU A 348 29.85 9.77 -8.86
N THR A 349 30.26 10.82 -8.15
CA THR A 349 31.39 10.75 -7.20
C THR A 349 31.03 10.11 -5.87
N VAL A 350 29.73 10.05 -5.53
CA VAL A 350 29.22 9.50 -4.25
C VAL A 350 28.69 8.08 -4.44
N ILE A 351 27.79 7.88 -5.40
CA ILE A 351 27.20 6.59 -5.75
C ILE A 351 27.18 6.49 -7.29
N PRO A 352 28.15 5.83 -7.92
CA PRO A 352 28.19 5.68 -9.37
C PRO A 352 26.93 5.04 -9.95
N ALA A 353 26.57 5.39 -11.20
CA ALA A 353 25.35 4.89 -11.87
C ALA A 353 25.24 3.36 -11.83
N GLN A 354 26.34 2.64 -12.09
CA GLN A 354 26.35 1.18 -12.04
C GLN A 354 25.96 0.63 -10.66
N GLU A 355 26.35 1.30 -9.57
CA GLU A 355 26.00 0.88 -8.21
C GLU A 355 24.52 1.15 -7.92
N ARG A 356 24.00 2.33 -8.33
CA ARG A 356 22.58 2.67 -8.20
C ARG A 356 21.69 1.70 -8.96
N ASP A 357 22.05 1.36 -10.19
CA ASP A 357 21.31 0.41 -11.03
C ASP A 357 21.37 -1.01 -10.45
N THR A 358 22.52 -1.42 -9.93
CA THR A 358 22.67 -2.73 -9.25
C THR A 358 21.79 -2.81 -8.00
N PHE A 359 21.76 -1.75 -7.18
CA PHE A 359 20.94 -1.67 -5.99
C PHE A 359 19.46 -1.79 -6.34
N MET A 360 19.00 -0.99 -7.29
CA MET A 360 17.60 -0.97 -7.73
C MET A 360 17.20 -2.27 -8.45
N GLY A 361 18.10 -2.85 -9.23
CA GLY A 361 17.88 -4.15 -9.89
C GLY A 361 17.64 -5.28 -8.88
N LYS A 362 18.45 -5.38 -7.84
CA LYS A 362 18.28 -6.34 -6.75
C LYS A 362 16.94 -6.14 -6.02
N TYR A 363 16.56 -4.90 -5.76
CA TYR A 363 15.27 -4.59 -5.14
C TYR A 363 14.09 -5.06 -6.02
N LYS A 364 14.08 -4.71 -7.31
CA LYS A 364 13.01 -5.10 -8.25
C LYS A 364 12.86 -6.62 -8.39
N GLN A 365 13.98 -7.32 -8.49
CA GLN A 365 13.98 -8.79 -8.56
C GLN A 365 13.38 -9.40 -7.29
N ALA A 366 13.79 -8.88 -6.13
CA ALA A 366 13.32 -9.35 -4.83
C ALA A 366 11.84 -9.01 -4.56
N ALA A 367 11.31 -7.92 -5.13
CA ALA A 367 9.91 -7.49 -4.97
C ALA A 367 8.94 -8.18 -5.95
N GLY A 368 9.42 -9.03 -6.86
CA GLY A 368 8.57 -9.75 -7.81
C GLY A 368 8.00 -8.89 -8.96
N PHE A 369 8.59 -7.72 -9.21
CA PHE A 369 8.15 -6.80 -10.27
C PHE A 369 8.99 -6.90 -11.54
N ALA A 370 9.56 -8.07 -11.82
CA ALA A 370 10.30 -8.25 -13.06
C ALA A 370 9.36 -8.05 -14.26
N LYS A 371 9.59 -6.97 -15.02
CA LYS A 371 8.75 -6.55 -16.15
C LYS A 371 8.45 -7.68 -17.13
N ASP A 372 9.49 -8.36 -17.57
CA ASP A 372 9.37 -9.39 -18.59
C ASP A 372 8.55 -10.59 -18.08
N MET A 373 8.68 -10.94 -16.80
CA MET A 373 7.87 -11.98 -16.17
C MET A 373 6.40 -11.58 -16.11
N LEU A 374 6.09 -10.35 -15.69
CA LEU A 374 4.70 -9.89 -15.61
C LEU A 374 4.07 -9.77 -17.00
N ASN A 375 4.80 -9.23 -17.98
CA ASN A 375 4.29 -9.05 -19.33
C ASN A 375 4.02 -10.40 -20.04
N ALA A 376 4.81 -11.45 -19.74
CA ALA A 376 4.64 -12.78 -20.27
C ALA A 376 3.68 -13.67 -19.45
N ALA A 377 3.34 -13.26 -18.23
CA ALA A 377 2.50 -14.08 -17.34
C ALA A 377 1.10 -14.28 -17.90
N PRO A 378 0.55 -15.50 -17.87
CA PRO A 378 -0.83 -15.76 -18.26
C PRO A 378 -1.80 -15.01 -17.31
N ALA A 379 -3.05 -14.85 -17.76
CA ALA A 379 -4.10 -14.30 -16.91
C ALA A 379 -4.26 -15.14 -15.64
N THR A 380 -4.38 -14.48 -14.48
CA THR A 380 -4.59 -15.15 -13.17
C THR A 380 -5.87 -15.98 -13.18
N ILE A 381 -6.91 -15.46 -13.84
CA ILE A 381 -8.17 -16.17 -14.09
C ILE A 381 -8.46 -16.04 -15.60
N ALA A 382 -8.67 -17.17 -16.25
CA ALA A 382 -9.03 -17.18 -17.67
C ALA A 382 -10.39 -16.50 -17.91
N VAL A 383 -10.53 -15.84 -19.04
CA VAL A 383 -11.80 -15.19 -19.42
C VAL A 383 -12.90 -16.25 -19.50
N GLY A 384 -14.04 -15.99 -18.87
CA GLY A 384 -15.20 -16.89 -18.83
C GLY A 384 -15.07 -18.07 -17.86
N ALA A 385 -13.98 -18.18 -17.10
CA ALA A 385 -13.87 -19.21 -16.06
C ALA A 385 -14.85 -18.94 -14.92
N THR A 386 -15.53 -19.99 -14.46
CA THR A 386 -16.50 -19.95 -13.37
C THR A 386 -16.17 -21.02 -12.32
N VAL A 387 -16.67 -20.85 -11.09
CA VAL A 387 -16.56 -21.82 -10.00
C VAL A 387 -17.53 -22.97 -10.22
#